data_44aa7dcb9c7c12d8fc44e67ef2945b7d
#
_entry.id   44aa7dcb9c7c12d8fc44e67ef2945b7d
#
_cell.length_a   1.000
_cell.length_b   1.000
_cell.length_c   1.000
_cell.angle_alpha   90.00
_cell.angle_beta   90.00
_cell.angle_gamma   90.00
#
_symmetry.space_group_name_H-M   'P 1'
#
loop_
_entity.id
_entity.type
_entity.pdbx_description
1 polymer ?
#
loop_
_entity_poly.entity_id
_entity_poly.type
_entity_poly.pdbx_seq_one_letter_code
_entity_poly.pdbx_strand_id
1 'polypeptide(L)'
;KGITYNVINSHLNNIVQQSIDFENKCLTEKLKVTKELIQQNISTNKNKLDEVGEIREKTLFDVFDEFIKEIGNINGWTHGTYEKYIALRNHLYIFSPNLSFDDLTEKGLADFITHLRDEKGLRNSTIGKQLGFLKWFLKWSANNGYHKNMAYLSFKPKLKTTEKRIIFLTWDELMTVYNFSIPESKKYLDRVRDVFCFCCFTSLRYSDVYNLKRFDIKNGALHITTVKTADSLTIDLNKYSQAILDKYDGVPFEDNKALPVISNQKMNDYIKELGQLCGLDQPETVTYYVGNERVDEVYPKYELMGTHTGRRTFISNAIMMGIPPQVVMKWTGHSDYKAMKPYIAIADSAKAEAMKLFNEK
;
A
#
# COMPACT_ATOMS: atom_id res chain seq x y z
N LYS A 1 -12.08 -6.02 -9.79
CA LYS A 1 -13.26 -6.61 -10.51
C LYS A 1 -13.22 -6.35 -12.03
N GLY A 2 -12.59 -5.28 -12.56
CA GLY A 2 -12.59 -4.95 -13.99
C GLY A 2 -11.64 -5.78 -14.86
N ILE A 3 -10.52 -6.25 -14.34
CA ILE A 3 -9.50 -6.99 -15.10
C ILE A 3 -9.98 -8.40 -15.47
N THR A 4 -10.63 -9.08 -14.54
CA THR A 4 -11.22 -10.39 -14.77
C THR A 4 -12.27 -10.35 -15.90
N TYR A 5 -13.02 -9.26 -15.98
CA TYR A 5 -14.09 -9.09 -16.97
C TYR A 5 -13.55 -8.96 -18.41
N ASN A 6 -12.51 -8.16 -18.63
CA ASN A 6 -11.94 -7.97 -19.98
C ASN A 6 -11.18 -9.20 -20.48
N VAL A 7 -10.44 -9.88 -19.60
CA VAL A 7 -9.75 -11.14 -19.96
C VAL A 7 -10.76 -12.26 -20.24
N ILE A 8 -11.81 -12.36 -19.42
CA ILE A 8 -12.90 -13.32 -19.64
C ILE A 8 -13.62 -13.01 -20.95
N ASN A 9 -13.95 -11.74 -21.23
CA ASN A 9 -14.63 -11.37 -22.48
C ASN A 9 -13.75 -11.60 -23.71
N SER A 10 -12.45 -11.30 -23.65
CA SER A 10 -11.53 -11.62 -24.75
C SER A 10 -11.45 -13.13 -25.02
N HIS A 11 -11.41 -13.93 -23.95
CA HIS A 11 -11.40 -15.39 -24.07
C HIS A 11 -12.73 -15.93 -24.61
N LEU A 12 -13.87 -15.40 -24.13
CA LEU A 12 -15.18 -15.73 -24.63
C LEU A 12 -15.36 -15.35 -26.10
N ASN A 13 -14.91 -14.17 -26.52
CA ASN A 13 -14.96 -13.74 -27.92
C ASN A 13 -14.13 -14.66 -28.82
N ASN A 14 -12.97 -15.13 -28.36
CA ASN A 14 -12.15 -16.07 -29.08
C ASN A 14 -12.84 -17.46 -29.25
N ILE A 15 -13.48 -17.95 -28.16
CA ILE A 15 -14.26 -19.20 -28.21
C ILE A 15 -15.47 -19.06 -29.17
N VAL A 16 -16.16 -17.92 -29.13
CA VAL A 16 -17.28 -17.64 -30.04
C VAL A 16 -16.80 -17.63 -31.49
N GLN A 17 -15.69 -16.96 -31.81
CA GLN A 17 -15.15 -16.92 -33.16
C GLN A 17 -14.74 -18.30 -33.63
N GLN A 18 -14.06 -19.08 -32.82
CA GLN A 18 -13.69 -20.46 -33.14
C GLN A 18 -14.92 -21.34 -33.37
N SER A 19 -16.00 -21.12 -32.65
CA SER A 19 -17.26 -21.83 -32.82
C SER A 19 -17.95 -21.48 -34.15
N ILE A 20 -17.91 -20.21 -34.55
CA ILE A 20 -18.44 -19.72 -35.84
C ILE A 20 -17.62 -20.31 -37.00
N ASP A 21 -16.30 -20.31 -36.89
CA ASP A 21 -15.41 -20.85 -37.91
C ASP A 21 -15.62 -22.38 -38.11
N PHE A 22 -15.85 -23.09 -37.01
CA PHE A 22 -16.17 -24.51 -37.03
C PHE A 22 -17.54 -24.78 -37.65
N GLU A 23 -18.55 -23.99 -37.33
CA GLU A 23 -19.90 -24.10 -37.94
C GLU A 23 -19.84 -23.86 -39.45
N ASN A 24 -19.14 -22.81 -39.88
CA ASN A 24 -18.92 -22.49 -41.28
C ASN A 24 -18.21 -23.65 -42.04
N LYS A 25 -17.22 -24.28 -41.40
CA LYS A 25 -16.53 -25.45 -41.96
C LYS A 25 -17.50 -26.63 -42.11
N CYS A 26 -18.30 -26.92 -41.07
CA CYS A 26 -19.28 -28.00 -41.13
C CYS A 26 -20.32 -27.76 -42.23
N LEU A 27 -20.78 -26.53 -42.43
CA LEU A 27 -21.70 -26.15 -43.49
C LEU A 27 -21.07 -26.35 -44.90
N THR A 28 -19.82 -25.92 -45.06
CA THR A 28 -19.08 -26.03 -46.34
C THR A 28 -18.83 -27.46 -46.70
N GLU A 29 -18.47 -28.30 -45.72
CA GLU A 29 -18.16 -29.72 -45.91
C GLU A 29 -19.42 -30.62 -45.84
N LYS A 30 -20.61 -30.03 -45.65
CA LYS A 30 -21.90 -30.73 -45.49
C LYS A 30 -21.89 -31.80 -44.39
N LEU A 31 -21.14 -31.55 -43.32
CA LEU A 31 -21.05 -32.44 -42.17
C LEU A 31 -22.19 -32.18 -41.18
N LYS A 32 -22.76 -33.28 -40.66
CA LYS A 32 -23.75 -33.16 -39.57
C LYS A 32 -23.03 -32.89 -38.26
N VAL A 33 -23.32 -31.77 -37.59
CA VAL A 33 -22.72 -31.42 -36.31
C VAL A 33 -23.18 -32.40 -35.24
N THR A 34 -22.26 -33.20 -34.72
CA THR A 34 -22.47 -34.13 -33.62
C THR A 34 -21.63 -33.75 -32.41
N LYS A 35 -22.01 -34.25 -31.21
CA LYS A 35 -21.26 -34.00 -29.99
C LYS A 35 -19.80 -34.49 -30.10
N GLU A 36 -19.59 -35.61 -30.74
CA GLU A 36 -18.28 -36.22 -30.97
C GLU A 36 -17.42 -35.32 -31.87
N LEU A 37 -18.02 -34.74 -32.92
CA LEU A 37 -17.31 -33.86 -33.86
C LEU A 37 -16.89 -32.56 -33.19
N ILE A 38 -17.74 -32.02 -32.28
CA ILE A 38 -17.42 -30.85 -31.46
C ILE A 38 -16.26 -31.17 -30.49
N GLN A 39 -16.32 -32.33 -29.83
CA GLN A 39 -15.27 -32.76 -28.90
C GLN A 39 -13.93 -33.00 -29.63
N GLN A 40 -13.95 -33.59 -30.83
CA GLN A 40 -12.78 -33.75 -31.66
C GLN A 40 -12.18 -32.42 -32.09
N ASN A 41 -13.00 -31.45 -32.48
CA ASN A 41 -12.51 -30.13 -32.86
C ASN A 41 -11.88 -29.38 -31.66
N ILE A 42 -12.51 -29.45 -30.50
CA ILE A 42 -11.95 -28.88 -29.27
C ILE A 42 -10.60 -29.54 -28.91
N SER A 43 -10.53 -30.88 -28.99
CA SER A 43 -9.30 -31.64 -28.73
C SER A 43 -8.21 -31.35 -29.74
N THR A 44 -8.55 -31.26 -31.04
CA THR A 44 -7.61 -30.97 -32.14
C THR A 44 -7.09 -29.53 -32.07
N ASN A 45 -7.94 -28.58 -31.69
CA ASN A 45 -7.51 -27.20 -31.47
C ASN A 45 -6.64 -27.06 -30.20
N LYS A 46 -6.90 -27.86 -29.16
CA LYS A 46 -6.05 -27.92 -27.98
C LYS A 46 -4.67 -28.52 -28.32
N ASN A 47 -4.62 -29.61 -29.08
CA ASN A 47 -3.37 -30.24 -29.55
C ASN A 47 -2.63 -29.37 -30.57
N LYS A 48 -3.34 -28.65 -31.47
CA LYS A 48 -2.71 -27.69 -32.39
C LYS A 48 -2.13 -26.46 -31.66
N LEU A 49 -2.70 -26.03 -30.53
CA LEU A 49 -2.12 -25.03 -29.69
C LEU A 49 -0.86 -25.54 -28.96
N ASP A 50 -0.77 -26.86 -28.73
CA ASP A 50 0.40 -27.50 -28.11
C ASP A 50 1.47 -27.95 -29.14
N GLU A 51 1.11 -28.21 -30.41
CA GLU A 51 2.02 -28.71 -31.46
C GLU A 51 2.53 -27.63 -32.44
N VAL A 52 1.83 -26.52 -32.62
CA VAL A 52 2.37 -25.35 -33.32
C VAL A 52 3.05 -24.45 -32.29
N GLY A 53 4.19 -24.91 -31.84
CA GLY A 53 5.21 -24.07 -31.25
C GLY A 53 5.77 -23.08 -32.28
N GLU A 54 4.95 -22.24 -32.89
CA GLU A 54 5.41 -20.92 -33.28
C GLU A 54 5.94 -20.30 -32.01
N ILE A 55 7.23 -20.10 -31.97
CA ILE A 55 7.90 -19.24 -30.97
C ILE A 55 7.31 -17.85 -31.21
N ARG A 56 6.09 -17.64 -30.73
CA ARG A 56 5.50 -16.30 -30.67
C ARG A 56 6.42 -15.50 -29.79
N GLU A 57 7.05 -14.53 -30.38
CA GLU A 57 7.91 -13.62 -29.66
C GLU A 57 7.07 -13.03 -28.49
N LYS A 58 7.55 -13.24 -27.24
CA LYS A 58 6.80 -12.82 -26.07
C LYS A 58 6.59 -11.31 -26.12
N THR A 59 5.36 -10.88 -25.95
CA THR A 59 5.04 -9.45 -25.83
C THR A 59 5.61 -8.88 -24.53
N LEU A 60 5.75 -7.57 -24.46
CA LEU A 60 6.15 -6.90 -23.20
C LEU A 60 5.25 -7.32 -22.02
N PHE A 61 3.96 -7.51 -22.27
CA PHE A 61 3.01 -7.88 -21.22
C PHE A 61 3.13 -9.34 -20.79
N ASP A 62 3.46 -10.26 -21.72
CA ASP A 62 3.77 -11.66 -21.38
C ASP A 62 5.01 -11.73 -20.47
N VAL A 63 6.05 -10.96 -20.81
CA VAL A 63 7.28 -10.84 -20.03
C VAL A 63 7.00 -10.17 -18.67
N PHE A 64 6.08 -9.21 -18.62
CA PHE A 64 5.71 -8.55 -17.36
C PHE A 64 4.99 -9.54 -16.42
N ASP A 65 4.09 -10.36 -16.93
CA ASP A 65 3.40 -11.39 -16.16
C ASP A 65 4.36 -12.45 -15.62
N GLU A 66 5.35 -12.82 -16.42
CA GLU A 66 6.45 -13.73 -16.02
C GLU A 66 7.30 -13.10 -14.91
N PHE A 67 7.68 -11.83 -15.04
CA PHE A 67 8.39 -11.08 -14.02
C PHE A 67 7.62 -11.06 -12.69
N ILE A 68 6.32 -10.74 -12.71
CA ILE A 68 5.48 -10.72 -11.52
C ILE A 68 5.50 -12.10 -10.84
N LYS A 69 5.35 -13.16 -11.62
CA LYS A 69 5.32 -14.54 -11.11
C LYS A 69 6.67 -14.96 -10.53
N GLU A 70 7.73 -14.79 -11.31
CA GLU A 70 9.07 -15.25 -10.95
C GLU A 70 9.62 -14.47 -9.76
N ILE A 71 9.68 -13.14 -9.89
CA ILE A 71 10.25 -12.27 -8.85
C ILE A 71 9.36 -12.21 -7.61
N GLY A 72 8.04 -12.31 -7.80
CA GLY A 72 7.11 -12.42 -6.69
C GLY A 72 7.34 -13.66 -5.84
N ASN A 73 7.58 -14.81 -6.48
CA ASN A 73 7.88 -16.06 -5.80
C ASN A 73 9.26 -16.03 -5.13
N ILE A 74 10.30 -15.59 -5.85
CA ILE A 74 11.67 -15.52 -5.33
C ILE A 74 11.76 -14.61 -4.10
N ASN A 75 11.08 -13.45 -4.14
CA ASN A 75 11.14 -12.48 -3.06
C ASN A 75 9.99 -12.63 -2.04
N GLY A 76 9.15 -13.63 -2.16
CA GLY A 76 8.03 -13.85 -1.24
C GLY A 76 7.10 -12.63 -1.14
N TRP A 77 6.68 -12.07 -2.28
CA TRP A 77 5.88 -10.85 -2.26
C TRP A 77 4.57 -11.03 -1.50
N THR A 78 4.23 -10.01 -0.73
CA THR A 78 2.89 -9.91 -0.14
C THR A 78 1.84 -9.56 -1.22
N HIS A 79 0.58 -9.88 -0.96
CA HIS A 79 -0.55 -9.51 -1.83
C HIS A 79 -0.51 -8.03 -2.26
N GLY A 80 -0.29 -7.11 -1.30
CA GLY A 80 -0.19 -5.68 -1.62
C GLY A 80 1.03 -5.30 -2.46
N THR A 81 2.07 -6.16 -2.57
CA THR A 81 3.17 -5.95 -3.51
C THR A 81 2.78 -6.40 -4.90
N TYR A 82 2.13 -7.55 -5.04
CA TYR A 82 1.55 -8.00 -6.31
C TYR A 82 0.61 -6.94 -6.91
N GLU A 83 -0.31 -6.39 -6.11
CA GLU A 83 -1.24 -5.35 -6.56
C GLU A 83 -0.55 -4.12 -7.16
N LYS A 84 0.60 -3.68 -6.60
CA LYS A 84 1.35 -2.53 -7.13
C LYS A 84 1.89 -2.79 -8.54
N TYR A 85 2.40 -3.99 -8.81
CA TYR A 85 2.90 -4.36 -10.13
C TYR A 85 1.79 -4.62 -11.13
N ILE A 86 0.68 -5.23 -10.68
CA ILE A 86 -0.53 -5.38 -11.50
C ILE A 86 -1.09 -3.99 -11.87
N ALA A 87 -1.12 -3.04 -10.94
CA ALA A 87 -1.53 -1.67 -11.22
C ALA A 87 -0.62 -0.98 -12.26
N LEU A 88 0.70 -1.13 -12.14
CA LEU A 88 1.64 -0.63 -13.15
C LEU A 88 1.41 -1.27 -14.52
N ARG A 89 1.30 -2.61 -14.58
CA ARG A 89 0.99 -3.33 -15.81
C ARG A 89 -0.28 -2.79 -16.48
N ASN A 90 -1.32 -2.54 -15.69
CA ASN A 90 -2.57 -1.98 -16.20
C ASN A 90 -2.40 -0.54 -16.72
N HIS A 91 -1.62 0.28 -16.04
CA HIS A 91 -1.29 1.63 -16.53
C HIS A 91 -0.57 1.57 -17.88
N LEU A 92 0.41 0.67 -18.04
CA LEU A 92 1.11 0.46 -19.32
C LEU A 92 0.16 -0.04 -20.41
N TYR A 93 -0.72 -0.99 -20.09
CA TYR A 93 -1.68 -1.53 -21.04
C TYR A 93 -2.71 -0.49 -21.53
N ILE A 94 -3.19 0.36 -20.61
CA ILE A 94 -4.11 1.45 -20.94
C ILE A 94 -3.38 2.53 -21.77
N PHE A 95 -2.12 2.80 -21.46
CA PHE A 95 -1.28 3.72 -22.24
C PHE A 95 -1.09 3.24 -23.68
N SER A 96 -0.73 1.97 -23.88
CA SER A 96 -0.63 1.34 -25.18
C SER A 96 -0.79 -0.17 -25.07
N PRO A 97 -1.90 -0.76 -25.59
CA PRO A 97 -2.11 -2.20 -25.56
C PRO A 97 -1.05 -3.01 -26.34
N ASN A 98 -0.42 -2.39 -27.35
CA ASN A 98 0.61 -3.00 -28.18
C ASN A 98 2.02 -2.49 -27.83
N LEU A 99 2.21 -1.97 -26.61
CA LEU A 99 3.49 -1.44 -26.16
C LEU A 99 4.59 -2.51 -26.26
N SER A 100 5.69 -2.14 -26.90
CA SER A 100 6.90 -2.95 -27.00
C SER A 100 8.04 -2.37 -26.15
N PHE A 101 9.11 -3.13 -25.95
CA PHE A 101 10.30 -2.63 -25.27
C PHE A 101 10.99 -1.49 -26.05
N ASP A 102 10.91 -1.51 -27.37
CA ASP A 102 11.53 -0.49 -28.22
C ASP A 102 10.78 0.86 -28.17
N ASP A 103 9.49 0.84 -27.83
CA ASP A 103 8.71 2.06 -27.63
C ASP A 103 9.11 2.81 -26.35
N LEU A 104 9.70 2.11 -25.37
CA LEU A 104 10.13 2.67 -24.08
C LEU A 104 11.48 3.40 -24.18
N THR A 105 11.65 4.22 -25.22
CA THR A 105 12.73 5.20 -25.36
C THR A 105 12.59 6.30 -24.29
N GLU A 106 13.56 7.23 -24.17
CA GLU A 106 13.39 8.38 -23.27
C GLU A 106 12.13 9.19 -23.59
N LYS A 107 11.77 9.30 -24.88
CA LYS A 107 10.51 9.92 -25.32
C LYS A 107 9.30 9.10 -24.88
N GLY A 108 9.28 7.79 -25.14
CA GLY A 108 8.18 6.91 -24.73
C GLY A 108 7.97 6.88 -23.21
N LEU A 109 9.05 6.91 -22.42
CA LEU A 109 8.98 7.05 -20.98
C LEU A 109 8.43 8.41 -20.54
N ALA A 110 8.75 9.50 -21.27
CA ALA A 110 8.21 10.83 -21.02
C ALA A 110 6.70 10.89 -21.38
N ASP A 111 6.31 10.28 -22.50
CA ASP A 111 4.91 10.18 -22.93
C ASP A 111 4.07 9.37 -21.93
N PHE A 112 4.65 8.29 -21.36
CA PHE A 112 4.01 7.53 -20.30
C PHE A 112 3.82 8.34 -19.02
N ILE A 113 4.80 9.17 -18.62
CA ILE A 113 4.64 10.11 -17.48
C ILE A 113 3.49 11.08 -17.76
N THR A 114 3.43 11.61 -18.97
CA THR A 114 2.36 12.53 -19.40
C THR A 114 1.00 11.87 -19.30
N HIS A 115 0.86 10.65 -19.79
CA HIS A 115 -0.35 9.84 -19.62
C HIS A 115 -0.73 9.64 -18.13
N LEU A 116 0.23 9.25 -17.27
CA LEU A 116 -0.04 9.07 -15.84
C LEU A 116 -0.47 10.36 -15.16
N ARG A 117 0.06 11.50 -15.58
CA ARG A 117 -0.27 12.80 -15.02
C ARG A 117 -1.61 13.32 -15.56
N ASP A 118 -1.76 13.39 -16.87
CA ASP A 118 -2.82 14.15 -17.51
C ASP A 118 -4.12 13.34 -17.67
N GLU A 119 -4.02 12.03 -17.92
CA GLU A 119 -5.19 11.15 -18.05
C GLU A 119 -5.56 10.43 -16.75
N LYS A 120 -4.58 10.11 -15.90
CA LYS A 120 -4.82 9.43 -14.62
C LYS A 120 -4.81 10.36 -13.42
N GLY A 121 -4.44 11.64 -13.59
CA GLY A 121 -4.41 12.62 -12.51
C GLY A 121 -3.44 12.29 -11.39
N LEU A 122 -2.37 11.52 -11.66
CA LEU A 122 -1.48 11.06 -10.59
C LEU A 122 -0.53 12.16 -10.12
N ARG A 123 -0.35 12.25 -8.81
CA ARG A 123 0.64 13.14 -8.18
C ARG A 123 2.06 12.70 -8.54
N ASN A 124 2.99 13.66 -8.66
CA ASN A 124 4.39 13.39 -9.00
C ASN A 124 5.05 12.32 -8.11
N SER A 125 4.73 12.31 -6.82
CA SER A 125 5.26 11.29 -5.89
C SER A 125 4.77 9.87 -6.20
N THR A 126 3.56 9.73 -6.79
CA THR A 126 3.02 8.45 -7.25
C THR A 126 3.66 8.04 -8.56
N ILE A 127 3.77 8.99 -9.52
CA ILE A 127 4.46 8.77 -10.80
C ILE A 127 5.90 8.31 -10.56
N GLY A 128 6.63 8.94 -9.64
CA GLY A 128 8.00 8.54 -9.29
C GLY A 128 8.09 7.09 -8.78
N LYS A 129 7.09 6.61 -8.03
CA LYS A 129 7.03 5.21 -7.59
C LYS A 129 6.73 4.26 -8.75
N GLN A 130 5.79 4.62 -9.63
CA GLN A 130 5.48 3.82 -10.83
C GLN A 130 6.72 3.67 -11.73
N LEU A 131 7.46 4.76 -11.93
CA LEU A 131 8.74 4.72 -12.66
C LEU A 131 9.79 3.84 -11.98
N GLY A 132 9.87 3.86 -10.65
CA GLY A 132 10.76 2.97 -9.90
C GLY A 132 10.44 1.50 -10.14
N PHE A 133 9.16 1.12 -10.11
CA PHE A 133 8.71 -0.24 -10.42
C PHE A 133 8.96 -0.62 -11.88
N LEU A 134 8.66 0.30 -12.82
CA LEU A 134 8.92 0.09 -14.25
C LEU A 134 10.42 -0.13 -14.52
N LYS A 135 11.29 0.68 -13.94
CA LYS A 135 12.74 0.54 -14.09
C LYS A 135 13.26 -0.79 -13.55
N TRP A 136 12.69 -1.29 -12.46
CA TRP A 136 13.06 -2.61 -11.96
C TRP A 136 12.65 -3.72 -12.91
N PHE A 137 11.43 -3.67 -13.45
CA PHE A 137 10.96 -4.60 -14.48
C PHE A 137 11.88 -4.56 -15.72
N LEU A 138 12.15 -3.37 -16.26
CA LEU A 138 13.01 -3.20 -17.44
C LEU A 138 14.44 -3.69 -17.21
N LYS A 139 14.99 -3.47 -16.01
CA LYS A 139 16.30 -4.01 -15.66
C LYS A 139 16.31 -5.53 -15.60
N TRP A 140 15.28 -6.14 -15.00
CA TRP A 140 15.17 -7.58 -14.94
C TRP A 140 15.00 -8.19 -16.35
N SER A 141 14.11 -7.64 -17.16
CA SER A 141 13.86 -8.14 -18.51
C SER A 141 15.08 -7.99 -19.42
N ALA A 142 15.84 -6.91 -19.32
CA ALA A 142 17.10 -6.76 -20.04
C ALA A 142 18.15 -7.81 -19.62
N ASN A 143 18.28 -8.05 -18.30
CA ASN A 143 19.21 -9.05 -17.77
C ASN A 143 18.84 -10.49 -18.22
N ASN A 144 17.56 -10.75 -18.48
CA ASN A 144 17.07 -12.04 -19.00
C ASN A 144 17.02 -12.09 -20.53
N GLY A 145 17.56 -11.08 -21.23
CA GLY A 145 17.72 -11.09 -22.67
C GLY A 145 16.47 -10.76 -23.49
N TYR A 146 15.38 -10.29 -22.86
CA TYR A 146 14.13 -9.94 -23.55
C TYR A 146 14.24 -8.67 -24.41
N HIS A 147 15.16 -7.77 -24.08
CA HIS A 147 15.43 -6.55 -24.86
C HIS A 147 16.83 -5.99 -24.60
N LYS A 148 17.26 -5.07 -25.47
CA LYS A 148 18.52 -4.33 -25.35
C LYS A 148 18.35 -2.84 -25.08
N ASN A 149 17.11 -2.38 -24.94
CA ASN A 149 16.81 -0.98 -24.67
C ASN A 149 17.24 -0.58 -23.26
N MET A 150 18.18 0.37 -23.15
CA MET A 150 18.75 0.87 -21.88
C MET A 150 18.35 2.30 -21.56
N ALA A 151 17.40 2.90 -22.30
CA ALA A 151 16.95 4.30 -22.12
C ALA A 151 16.48 4.58 -20.69
N TYR A 152 15.90 3.57 -20.00
CA TYR A 152 15.44 3.71 -18.62
C TYR A 152 16.55 4.00 -17.60
N LEU A 153 17.83 3.71 -17.91
CA LEU A 153 18.97 3.97 -17.01
C LEU A 153 19.32 5.46 -16.96
N SER A 154 19.36 6.11 -18.14
CA SER A 154 19.66 7.56 -18.26
C SER A 154 18.44 8.43 -17.94
N PHE A 155 17.25 7.93 -18.13
CA PHE A 155 16.00 8.67 -17.92
C PHE A 155 15.78 9.04 -16.44
N LYS A 156 16.00 10.30 -16.08
CA LYS A 156 15.89 10.85 -14.72
C LYS A 156 15.01 12.10 -14.72
N PRO A 157 13.69 11.97 -14.86
CA PRO A 157 12.82 13.14 -14.89
C PRO A 157 12.86 13.88 -13.56
N LYS A 158 12.85 15.22 -13.63
CA LYS A 158 12.77 16.07 -12.44
C LYS A 158 11.30 16.22 -12.02
N LEU A 159 10.82 15.33 -11.18
CA LEU A 159 9.49 15.39 -10.60
C LEU A 159 9.55 16.15 -9.27
N LYS A 160 8.98 17.37 -9.24
CA LYS A 160 8.88 18.14 -7.99
C LYS A 160 8.05 17.39 -6.98
N THR A 161 8.56 17.28 -5.76
CA THR A 161 7.84 16.67 -4.62
C THR A 161 8.02 17.54 -3.38
N THR A 162 7.10 17.47 -2.45
CA THR A 162 7.20 18.06 -1.12
C THR A 162 7.53 17.00 -0.09
N GLU A 163 8.17 17.39 0.99
CA GLU A 163 8.22 16.57 2.19
C GLU A 163 6.80 16.34 2.72
N LYS A 164 6.52 15.11 3.12
CA LYS A 164 5.22 14.80 3.68
C LYS A 164 5.10 15.37 5.07
N ARG A 165 4.11 16.23 5.29
CA ARG A 165 3.73 16.63 6.65
C ARG A 165 3.36 15.41 7.47
N ILE A 166 3.89 15.33 8.67
CA ILE A 166 3.58 14.26 9.62
C ILE A 166 2.33 14.67 10.39
N ILE A 167 1.24 13.95 10.18
CA ILE A 167 0.01 14.09 10.97
C ILE A 167 0.13 13.17 12.17
N PHE A 168 0.04 13.74 13.36
CA PHE A 168 0.10 13.07 14.66
C PHE A 168 -0.79 13.80 15.65
N LEU A 169 -1.11 13.18 16.77
CA LEU A 169 -1.82 13.82 17.89
C LEU A 169 -0.81 14.38 18.90
N THR A 170 -0.99 15.63 19.32
CA THR A 170 -0.29 16.12 20.50
C THR A 170 -0.68 15.28 21.71
N TRP A 171 0.04 15.44 22.83
CA TRP A 171 -0.30 14.71 24.06
C TRP A 171 -1.72 15.00 24.52
N ASP A 172 -2.14 16.26 24.50
CA ASP A 172 -3.47 16.68 24.94
C ASP A 172 -4.57 16.15 24.02
N GLU A 173 -4.35 16.17 22.69
CA GLU A 173 -5.27 15.57 21.74
C GLU A 173 -5.38 14.05 21.92
N LEU A 174 -4.25 13.36 22.16
CA LEU A 174 -4.26 11.93 22.47
C LEU A 174 -5.05 11.63 23.74
N MET A 175 -4.85 12.44 24.80
CA MET A 175 -5.60 12.26 26.04
C MET A 175 -7.07 12.60 25.89
N THR A 176 -7.43 13.56 25.03
CA THR A 176 -8.82 13.82 24.65
C THR A 176 -9.46 12.59 23.98
N VAL A 177 -8.79 11.98 23.02
CA VAL A 177 -9.28 10.75 22.37
C VAL A 177 -9.36 9.58 23.37
N TYR A 178 -8.33 9.39 24.18
CA TYR A 178 -8.27 8.29 25.16
C TYR A 178 -9.40 8.34 26.19
N ASN A 179 -9.70 9.54 26.71
CA ASN A 179 -10.73 9.76 27.71
C ASN A 179 -12.13 10.02 27.13
N PHE A 180 -12.27 10.03 25.79
CA PHE A 180 -13.55 10.34 25.16
C PHE A 180 -14.62 9.32 25.50
N SER A 181 -15.76 9.80 26.02
CA SER A 181 -16.91 8.96 26.31
C SER A 181 -17.68 8.66 25.02
N ILE A 182 -17.59 7.42 24.56
CA ILE A 182 -18.27 6.98 23.33
C ILE A 182 -19.78 6.94 23.54
N PRO A 183 -20.58 7.63 22.69
CA PRO A 183 -22.04 7.55 22.76
C PRO A 183 -22.55 6.13 22.55
N GLU A 184 -23.63 5.74 23.22
CA GLU A 184 -24.23 4.39 23.09
C GLU A 184 -24.59 4.05 21.64
N SER A 185 -25.06 5.02 20.84
CA SER A 185 -25.37 4.84 19.41
C SER A 185 -24.15 4.51 18.56
N LYS A 186 -22.93 4.73 19.06
CA LYS A 186 -21.65 4.53 18.37
C LYS A 186 -20.70 3.59 19.12
N LYS A 187 -21.24 2.71 19.96
CA LYS A 187 -20.47 1.80 20.83
C LYS A 187 -19.40 0.98 20.09
N TYR A 188 -19.56 0.77 18.78
CA TYR A 188 -18.54 0.12 17.95
C TYR A 188 -17.21 0.88 17.90
N LEU A 189 -17.20 2.18 18.18
CA LEU A 189 -15.99 3.01 18.24
C LEU A 189 -15.17 2.78 19.52
N ASP A 190 -15.73 2.19 20.57
CA ASP A 190 -15.03 1.95 21.83
C ASP A 190 -13.76 1.10 21.62
N ARG A 191 -13.92 -0.03 20.91
CA ARG A 191 -12.79 -0.89 20.54
C ARG A 191 -11.82 -0.21 19.56
N VAL A 192 -12.30 0.68 18.67
CA VAL A 192 -11.46 1.43 17.73
C VAL A 192 -10.59 2.44 18.48
N ARG A 193 -11.19 3.19 19.43
CA ARG A 193 -10.48 4.10 20.32
C ARG A 193 -9.35 3.37 21.05
N ASP A 194 -9.69 2.26 21.69
CA ASP A 194 -8.74 1.51 22.53
C ASP A 194 -7.58 0.96 21.68
N VAL A 195 -7.85 0.33 20.53
CA VAL A 195 -6.81 -0.16 19.62
C VAL A 195 -5.95 0.97 19.04
N PHE A 196 -6.57 2.08 18.66
CA PHE A 196 -5.85 3.25 18.15
C PHE A 196 -4.96 3.88 19.24
N CYS A 197 -5.49 4.10 20.43
CA CYS A 197 -4.73 4.61 21.57
C CYS A 197 -3.60 3.65 21.97
N PHE A 198 -3.84 2.33 21.92
CA PHE A 198 -2.79 1.35 22.15
C PHE A 198 -1.62 1.52 21.15
N CYS A 199 -1.92 1.73 19.87
CA CYS A 199 -0.88 2.04 18.89
C CYS A 199 -0.18 3.38 19.20
N CYS A 200 -0.89 4.38 19.72
CA CYS A 200 -0.31 5.65 20.14
C CYS A 200 0.61 5.51 21.38
N PHE A 201 0.41 4.50 22.21
CA PHE A 201 1.21 4.27 23.42
C PHE A 201 2.31 3.21 23.26
N THR A 202 2.30 2.43 22.17
CA THR A 202 3.25 1.33 21.91
C THR A 202 4.01 1.44 20.61
N SER A 203 3.65 2.38 19.75
CA SER A 203 4.16 2.51 18.37
C SER A 203 3.86 1.36 17.42
N LEU A 204 3.11 0.35 17.80
CA LEU A 204 2.80 -0.78 16.94
C LEU A 204 2.17 -0.38 15.61
N ARG A 205 2.57 -1.03 14.53
CA ARG A 205 1.85 -0.93 13.25
C ARG A 205 0.54 -1.69 13.35
N TYR A 206 -0.43 -1.33 12.52
CA TYR A 206 -1.70 -2.07 12.45
C TYR A 206 -1.50 -3.59 12.29
N SER A 207 -0.59 -4.02 11.41
CA SER A 207 -0.31 -5.45 11.21
C SER A 207 0.19 -6.15 12.48
N ASP A 208 0.98 -5.43 13.27
CA ASP A 208 1.58 -5.98 14.48
C ASP A 208 0.53 -6.08 15.61
N VAL A 209 -0.30 -5.04 15.80
CA VAL A 209 -1.38 -5.09 16.78
C VAL A 209 -2.50 -6.07 16.38
N TYR A 210 -2.77 -6.21 15.08
CA TYR A 210 -3.75 -7.20 14.58
C TYR A 210 -3.35 -8.64 14.92
N ASN A 211 -2.04 -8.91 14.91
CA ASN A 211 -1.50 -10.26 15.19
C ASN A 211 -1.01 -10.44 16.63
N LEU A 212 -1.10 -9.39 17.48
CA LEU A 212 -0.65 -9.45 18.87
C LEU A 212 -1.42 -10.52 19.65
N LYS A 213 -0.69 -11.48 20.22
CA LYS A 213 -1.25 -12.54 21.04
C LYS A 213 -1.01 -12.28 22.53
N ARG A 214 -1.84 -12.84 23.39
CA ARG A 214 -1.68 -12.70 24.85
C ARG A 214 -0.34 -13.23 25.35
N PHE A 215 0.18 -14.29 24.73
CA PHE A 215 1.47 -14.86 25.13
C PHE A 215 2.68 -14.01 24.73
N ASP A 216 2.49 -12.98 23.86
CA ASP A 216 3.52 -12.00 23.52
C ASP A 216 3.71 -10.94 24.62
N ILE A 217 2.79 -10.92 25.62
CA ILE A 217 2.79 -9.96 26.72
C ILE A 217 3.36 -10.65 27.95
N LYS A 218 4.56 -10.24 28.37
CA LYS A 218 5.26 -10.82 29.51
C LYS A 218 6.02 -9.77 30.30
N ASN A 219 5.98 -9.84 31.62
CA ASN A 219 6.79 -8.99 32.51
C ASN A 219 6.64 -7.49 32.23
N GLY A 220 5.42 -7.03 31.90
CA GLY A 220 5.14 -5.62 31.62
C GLY A 220 5.69 -5.12 30.27
N ALA A 221 6.01 -6.02 29.35
CA ALA A 221 6.50 -5.68 28.00
C ALA A 221 5.87 -6.56 26.92
N LEU A 222 5.87 -6.04 25.69
CA LEU A 222 5.52 -6.78 24.48
C LEU A 222 6.79 -7.38 23.88
N HIS A 223 6.78 -8.66 23.60
CA HIS A 223 7.86 -9.38 22.91
C HIS A 223 7.33 -9.89 21.57
N ILE A 224 7.58 -9.16 20.49
CA ILE A 224 7.00 -9.43 19.19
C ILE A 224 8.06 -9.51 18.08
N THR A 225 7.73 -10.27 17.05
CA THR A 225 8.42 -10.17 15.74
C THR A 225 7.50 -9.42 14.79
N THR A 226 7.97 -8.31 14.25
CA THR A 226 7.15 -7.45 13.38
C THR A 226 6.80 -8.15 12.07
N VAL A 227 5.54 -8.02 11.63
CA VAL A 227 5.06 -8.69 10.40
C VAL A 227 5.74 -8.17 9.14
N LYS A 228 6.07 -6.86 9.10
CA LYS A 228 6.57 -6.21 7.88
C LYS A 228 8.08 -6.36 7.67
N THR A 229 8.86 -6.35 8.72
CA THR A 229 10.33 -6.28 8.66
C THR A 229 11.02 -7.44 9.35
N ALA A 230 10.24 -8.34 9.98
CA ALA A 230 10.73 -9.47 10.77
C ALA A 230 11.70 -9.08 11.90
N ASP A 231 11.64 -7.81 12.38
CA ASP A 231 12.46 -7.36 13.50
C ASP A 231 11.87 -7.88 14.82
N SER A 232 12.73 -8.39 15.69
CA SER A 232 12.35 -8.72 17.07
C SER A 232 12.36 -7.45 17.91
N LEU A 233 11.24 -7.11 18.53
CA LEU A 233 11.08 -5.93 19.36
C LEU A 233 10.64 -6.30 20.77
N THR A 234 11.21 -5.59 21.74
CA THR A 234 10.70 -5.53 23.11
C THR A 234 10.23 -4.10 23.36
N ILE A 235 8.96 -3.93 23.69
CA ILE A 235 8.32 -2.65 23.92
C ILE A 235 7.75 -2.64 25.34
N ASP A 236 8.32 -1.79 26.19
CA ASP A 236 7.84 -1.64 27.56
C ASP A 236 6.43 -1.04 27.60
N LEU A 237 5.55 -1.61 28.40
CA LEU A 237 4.21 -1.11 28.60
C LEU A 237 4.20 0.07 29.56
N ASN A 238 3.53 1.14 29.17
CA ASN A 238 3.21 2.24 30.08
C ASN A 238 1.81 2.02 30.70
N LYS A 239 1.47 2.84 31.72
CA LYS A 239 0.19 2.72 32.43
C LYS A 239 -1.05 2.76 31.54
N TYR A 240 -1.00 3.49 30.43
CA TYR A 240 -2.14 3.61 29.50
C TYR A 240 -2.30 2.38 28.61
N SER A 241 -1.20 1.89 28.03
CA SER A 241 -1.22 0.66 27.26
C SER A 241 -1.56 -0.56 28.13
N GLN A 242 -1.08 -0.59 29.37
CA GLN A 242 -1.44 -1.64 30.34
C GLN A 242 -2.94 -1.57 30.65
N ALA A 243 -3.50 -0.41 30.98
CA ALA A 243 -4.92 -0.26 31.27
C ALA A 243 -5.84 -0.70 30.12
N ILE A 244 -5.40 -0.48 28.85
CA ILE A 244 -6.13 -0.98 27.68
C ILE A 244 -6.10 -2.50 27.66
N LEU A 245 -4.96 -3.14 27.91
CA LEU A 245 -4.86 -4.60 27.94
C LEU A 245 -5.70 -5.20 29.08
N ASP A 246 -5.66 -4.59 30.27
CA ASP A 246 -6.43 -5.01 31.43
C ASP A 246 -7.95 -4.97 31.17
N LYS A 247 -8.44 -3.97 30.41
CA LYS A 247 -9.84 -3.89 29.99
C LYS A 247 -10.30 -5.11 29.20
N TYR A 248 -9.40 -5.73 28.44
CA TYR A 248 -9.69 -6.91 27.63
C TYR A 248 -9.17 -8.21 28.22
N ASP A 249 -8.68 -8.17 29.47
CA ASP A 249 -8.28 -9.39 30.17
C ASP A 249 -9.49 -10.30 30.37
N GLY A 250 -9.29 -11.61 30.18
CA GLY A 250 -10.37 -12.59 30.25
C GLY A 250 -11.39 -12.57 29.10
N VAL A 251 -11.38 -11.57 28.20
CA VAL A 251 -12.29 -11.53 27.04
C VAL A 251 -11.75 -12.45 25.94
N PRO A 252 -12.46 -13.53 25.54
CA PRO A 252 -11.97 -14.46 24.53
C PRO A 252 -12.01 -13.82 23.14
N PHE A 253 -10.88 -13.84 22.43
CA PHE A 253 -10.79 -13.49 21.02
C PHE A 253 -10.25 -14.68 20.21
N GLU A 254 -10.65 -14.74 18.93
CA GLU A 254 -10.14 -15.73 17.99
C GLU A 254 -8.61 -15.71 17.96
N ASP A 255 -7.99 -16.89 17.82
CA ASP A 255 -6.54 -17.04 17.77
C ASP A 255 -5.77 -16.49 18.99
N ASN A 256 -6.38 -16.43 20.16
CA ASN A 256 -5.76 -15.90 21.38
C ASN A 256 -5.23 -14.46 21.22
N LYS A 257 -5.88 -13.63 20.42
CA LYS A 257 -5.54 -12.21 20.23
C LYS A 257 -5.68 -11.43 21.53
N ALA A 258 -4.84 -10.43 21.70
CA ALA A 258 -4.86 -9.60 22.90
C ALA A 258 -5.93 -8.50 22.84
N LEU A 259 -6.29 -8.01 21.63
CA LEU A 259 -7.15 -6.86 21.41
C LEU A 259 -8.19 -7.12 20.30
N PRO A 260 -9.37 -6.45 20.35
CA PRO A 260 -10.46 -6.59 19.38
C PRO A 260 -10.22 -5.82 18.08
N VAL A 261 -9.15 -6.14 17.36
CA VAL A 261 -8.76 -5.43 16.13
C VAL A 261 -9.66 -5.83 14.97
N ILE A 262 -10.26 -4.85 14.29
CA ILE A 262 -11.08 -5.01 13.09
C ILE A 262 -10.23 -4.81 11.82
N SER A 263 -10.80 -5.00 10.61
CA SER A 263 -10.08 -4.82 9.35
C SER A 263 -9.48 -3.42 9.21
N ASN A 264 -8.31 -3.32 8.52
CA ASN A 264 -7.58 -2.06 8.39
C ASN A 264 -8.40 -0.94 7.73
N GLN A 265 -9.21 -1.28 6.73
CA GLN A 265 -10.08 -0.31 6.07
C GLN A 265 -11.07 0.29 7.08
N LYS A 266 -11.83 -0.56 7.79
CA LYS A 266 -12.78 -0.10 8.81
C LYS A 266 -12.09 0.64 9.96
N MET A 267 -10.90 0.21 10.37
CA MET A 267 -10.13 0.95 11.38
C MET A 267 -9.83 2.38 10.91
N ASN A 268 -9.38 2.56 9.67
CA ASN A 268 -9.08 3.90 9.14
C ASN A 268 -10.34 4.78 9.06
N ASP A 269 -11.46 4.22 8.59
CA ASP A 269 -12.72 4.96 8.49
C ASP A 269 -13.22 5.39 9.87
N TYR A 270 -13.20 4.48 10.84
CA TYR A 270 -13.68 4.73 12.19
C TYR A 270 -12.73 5.60 13.04
N ILE A 271 -11.41 5.58 12.76
CA ILE A 271 -10.46 6.53 13.39
C ILE A 271 -10.79 7.96 12.96
N LYS A 272 -11.18 8.19 11.71
CA LYS A 272 -11.61 9.50 11.23
C LYS A 272 -12.90 9.94 11.92
N GLU A 273 -13.88 9.06 11.99
CA GLU A 273 -15.14 9.32 12.70
C GLU A 273 -14.90 9.63 14.18
N LEU A 274 -14.05 8.85 14.84
CA LEU A 274 -13.66 9.10 16.22
C LEU A 274 -12.98 10.46 16.39
N GLY A 275 -12.04 10.81 15.51
CA GLY A 275 -11.35 12.09 15.50
C GLY A 275 -12.31 13.27 15.34
N GLN A 276 -13.31 13.12 14.46
CA GLN A 276 -14.37 14.12 14.30
C GLN A 276 -15.20 14.30 15.56
N LEU A 277 -15.60 13.22 16.22
CA LEU A 277 -16.34 13.28 17.48
C LEU A 277 -15.53 13.91 18.63
N CYS A 278 -14.21 13.72 18.61
CA CYS A 278 -13.30 14.33 19.58
C CYS A 278 -12.96 15.80 19.26
N GLY A 279 -13.52 16.39 18.19
CA GLY A 279 -13.27 17.79 17.81
C GLY A 279 -11.87 18.04 17.24
N LEU A 280 -11.24 17.04 16.62
CA LEU A 280 -9.92 17.17 15.97
C LEU A 280 -10.07 17.77 14.58
N ASP A 281 -10.61 18.96 14.47
CA ASP A 281 -11.03 19.63 13.24
C ASP A 281 -10.07 20.72 12.75
N GLN A 282 -8.92 20.91 13.43
CA GLN A 282 -7.93 21.90 13.04
C GLN A 282 -7.56 21.73 11.56
N PRO A 283 -7.48 22.85 10.80
CA PRO A 283 -7.15 22.79 9.37
C PRO A 283 -5.70 22.38 9.17
N GLU A 284 -5.49 21.34 8.37
CA GLU A 284 -4.19 20.82 7.98
C GLU A 284 -4.01 20.92 6.47
N THR A 285 -2.97 21.62 6.02
CA THR A 285 -2.68 21.79 4.61
C THR A 285 -1.83 20.62 4.10
N VAL A 286 -2.31 19.98 3.05
CA VAL A 286 -1.60 18.93 2.29
C VAL A 286 -1.12 19.52 0.98
N THR A 287 0.19 19.73 0.85
CA THR A 287 0.81 20.23 -0.38
C THR A 287 1.38 19.09 -1.21
N TYR A 288 1.10 19.09 -2.50
CA TYR A 288 1.70 18.16 -3.46
C TYR A 288 1.86 18.82 -4.84
N TYR A 289 2.51 18.12 -5.77
CA TYR A 289 2.69 18.57 -7.13
C TYR A 289 2.06 17.60 -8.14
N VAL A 290 1.40 18.18 -9.15
CA VAL A 290 0.99 17.51 -10.39
C VAL A 290 1.74 18.21 -11.53
N GLY A 291 2.71 17.54 -12.14
CA GLY A 291 3.64 18.21 -13.06
C GLY A 291 4.41 19.34 -12.37
N ASN A 292 4.26 20.56 -12.85
CA ASN A 292 4.86 21.77 -12.27
C ASN A 292 3.90 22.54 -11.37
N GLU A 293 2.62 22.17 -11.37
CA GLU A 293 1.58 22.83 -10.60
C GLU A 293 1.65 22.39 -9.13
N ARG A 294 1.68 23.38 -8.24
CA ARG A 294 1.54 23.17 -6.80
C ARG A 294 0.07 23.15 -6.45
N VAL A 295 -0.34 22.13 -5.73
CA VAL A 295 -1.70 21.97 -5.22
C VAL A 295 -1.65 21.98 -3.70
N ASP A 296 -2.42 22.86 -3.09
CA ASP A 296 -2.62 22.96 -1.65
C ASP A 296 -4.08 22.64 -1.34
N GLU A 297 -4.30 21.53 -0.61
CA GLU A 297 -5.62 21.10 -0.14
C GLU A 297 -5.68 21.23 1.38
N VAL A 298 -6.77 21.77 1.89
CA VAL A 298 -6.98 21.92 3.33
C VAL A 298 -8.01 20.91 3.80
N TYR A 299 -7.64 20.12 4.79
CA TYR A 299 -8.51 19.12 5.39
C TYR A 299 -8.58 19.33 6.91
N PRO A 300 -9.71 19.03 7.57
CA PRO A 300 -9.72 18.91 9.01
C PRO A 300 -8.80 17.75 9.42
N LYS A 301 -8.09 17.89 10.53
CA LYS A 301 -7.06 16.94 10.97
C LYS A 301 -7.57 15.50 11.03
N TYR A 302 -8.82 15.30 11.48
CA TYR A 302 -9.41 13.96 11.58
C TYR A 302 -9.48 13.22 10.25
N GLU A 303 -9.67 13.92 9.11
CA GLU A 303 -9.69 13.27 7.80
C GLU A 303 -8.33 12.72 7.36
N LEU A 304 -7.26 13.24 7.91
CA LEU A 304 -5.90 12.79 7.63
C LEU A 304 -5.41 11.71 8.59
N MET A 305 -6.23 11.36 9.60
CA MET A 305 -5.92 10.32 10.56
C MET A 305 -6.13 8.92 9.97
N GLY A 306 -5.37 7.97 10.48
CA GLY A 306 -5.49 6.56 10.16
C GLY A 306 -4.64 5.72 11.11
N THR A 307 -4.60 4.42 10.90
CA THR A 307 -3.86 3.49 11.78
C THR A 307 -2.39 3.86 11.95
N HIS A 308 -1.76 4.39 10.91
CA HIS A 308 -0.35 4.81 10.99
C HIS A 308 -0.14 6.12 11.79
N THR A 309 -1.19 6.90 11.99
CA THR A 309 -1.16 8.10 12.85
C THR A 309 -0.80 7.71 14.29
N GLY A 310 -1.27 6.56 14.79
CA GLY A 310 -0.92 6.08 16.13
C GLY A 310 0.59 5.96 16.33
N ARG A 311 1.29 5.32 15.41
CA ARG A 311 2.75 5.19 15.46
C ARG A 311 3.47 6.54 15.37
N ARG A 312 2.99 7.44 14.51
CA ARG A 312 3.54 8.81 14.40
C ARG A 312 3.34 9.58 15.68
N THR A 313 2.18 9.46 16.31
CA THR A 313 1.85 10.06 17.61
C THR A 313 2.82 9.61 18.69
N PHE A 314 3.09 8.30 18.78
CA PHE A 314 4.09 7.77 19.71
C PHE A 314 5.46 8.43 19.52
N ILE A 315 5.96 8.39 18.28
CA ILE A 315 7.31 8.88 17.96
C ILE A 315 7.43 10.37 18.25
N SER A 316 6.47 11.19 17.77
CA SER A 316 6.48 12.64 17.96
C SER A 316 6.44 13.00 19.45
N ASN A 317 5.50 12.44 20.20
CA ASN A 317 5.40 12.74 21.64
C ASN A 317 6.62 12.24 22.41
N ALA A 318 7.16 11.05 22.12
CA ALA A 318 8.36 10.55 22.78
C ALA A 318 9.56 11.50 22.59
N ILE A 319 9.79 11.97 21.35
CA ILE A 319 10.88 12.91 21.08
C ILE A 319 10.60 14.29 21.70
N MET A 320 9.36 14.77 21.66
CA MET A 320 8.97 16.05 22.32
C MET A 320 9.14 15.99 23.83
N MET A 321 8.94 14.83 24.46
CA MET A 321 9.21 14.58 25.89
C MET A 321 10.72 14.47 26.19
N GLY A 322 11.60 14.57 25.20
CA GLY A 322 13.05 14.52 25.37
C GLY A 322 13.65 13.11 25.37
N ILE A 323 12.88 12.08 25.03
CA ILE A 323 13.41 10.73 24.90
C ILE A 323 14.36 10.68 23.69
N PRO A 324 15.61 10.20 23.87
CA PRO A 324 16.57 10.16 22.78
C PRO A 324 16.06 9.37 21.57
N PRO A 325 16.23 9.87 20.33
CA PRO A 325 15.77 9.19 19.12
C PRO A 325 16.23 7.74 19.01
N GLN A 326 17.44 7.44 19.50
CA GLN A 326 18.00 6.08 19.49
C GLN A 326 17.21 5.11 20.37
N VAL A 327 16.63 5.57 21.46
CA VAL A 327 15.75 4.78 22.34
C VAL A 327 14.41 4.56 21.65
N VAL A 328 13.84 5.62 21.05
CA VAL A 328 12.60 5.52 20.27
C VAL A 328 12.74 4.56 19.11
N MET A 329 13.89 4.56 18.43
CA MET A 329 14.18 3.62 17.33
C MET A 329 14.16 2.15 17.79
N LYS A 330 14.61 1.83 19.00
CA LYS A 330 14.56 0.46 19.55
C LYS A 330 13.11 -0.01 19.71
N TRP A 331 12.22 0.83 20.25
CA TRP A 331 10.80 0.48 20.41
C TRP A 331 10.05 0.39 19.08
N THR A 332 10.49 1.19 18.10
CA THR A 332 9.81 1.28 16.81
C THR A 332 10.39 0.36 15.73
N GLY A 333 11.57 -0.22 15.95
CA GLY A 333 12.26 -1.05 14.95
C GLY A 333 12.70 -0.24 13.72
N HIS A 334 13.12 1.02 13.89
CA HIS A 334 13.73 1.78 12.81
C HIS A 334 15.25 1.53 12.80
N SER A 335 15.74 1.01 11.69
CA SER A 335 17.18 0.77 11.48
C SER A 335 17.91 2.00 10.93
N ASP A 336 17.22 2.91 10.23
CA ASP A 336 17.81 4.12 9.64
C ASP A 336 17.38 5.38 10.42
N TYR A 337 18.37 6.11 10.93
CA TYR A 337 18.18 7.40 11.60
C TYR A 337 17.51 8.46 10.71
N LYS A 338 17.63 8.33 9.38
CA LYS A 338 16.94 9.22 8.44
C LYS A 338 15.42 9.18 8.64
N ALA A 339 14.89 8.05 9.08
CA ALA A 339 13.47 7.92 9.39
C ALA A 339 13.02 8.78 10.58
N MET A 340 13.94 9.15 11.48
CA MET A 340 13.68 10.00 12.65
C MET A 340 13.76 11.50 12.36
N LYS A 341 14.51 11.91 11.31
CA LYS A 341 14.73 13.33 11.00
C LYS A 341 13.46 14.19 10.98
N PRO A 342 12.35 13.79 10.34
CA PRO A 342 11.14 14.62 10.31
C PRO A 342 10.53 14.82 11.70
N TYR A 343 10.63 13.84 12.58
CA TYR A 343 10.11 13.94 13.96
C TYR A 343 10.99 14.80 14.85
N ILE A 344 12.31 14.74 14.64
CA ILE A 344 13.29 15.57 15.34
C ILE A 344 13.05 17.04 14.97
N ALA A 345 12.87 17.34 13.68
CA ALA A 345 12.59 18.69 13.20
C ALA A 345 11.31 19.28 13.84
N ILE A 346 10.26 18.47 14.04
CA ILE A 346 9.03 18.89 14.75
C ILE A 346 9.34 19.23 16.22
N ALA A 347 10.10 18.39 16.90
CA ALA A 347 10.44 18.62 18.29
C ALA A 347 11.35 19.84 18.48
N ASP A 348 12.29 20.08 17.56
CA ASP A 348 13.16 21.25 17.58
C ASP A 348 12.38 22.56 17.36
N SER A 349 11.37 22.55 16.46
CA SER A 349 10.50 23.72 16.28
C SER A 349 9.66 24.00 17.53
N ALA A 350 9.13 22.98 18.19
CA ALA A 350 8.39 23.12 19.44
C ALA A 350 9.27 23.66 20.59
N LYS A 351 10.53 23.22 20.67
CA LYS A 351 11.50 23.74 21.64
C LYS A 351 11.86 25.20 21.37
N ALA A 352 12.01 25.59 20.11
CA ALA A 352 12.29 26.98 19.73
C ALA A 352 11.12 27.92 20.09
N GLU A 353 9.87 27.45 19.93
CA GLU A 353 8.70 28.20 20.39
C GLU A 353 8.64 28.30 21.92
N ALA A 354 8.90 27.21 22.62
CA ALA A 354 8.99 27.24 24.08
C ALA A 354 10.06 28.19 24.59
N MET A 355 11.19 28.34 23.88
CA MET A 355 12.24 29.30 24.24
C MET A 355 11.80 30.76 24.11
N LYS A 356 10.88 31.10 23.22
CA LYS A 356 10.31 32.46 23.12
C LYS A 356 9.58 32.90 24.39
N LEU A 357 8.96 31.94 25.11
CA LEU A 357 8.26 32.22 26.38
C LEU A 357 9.21 32.71 27.47
N PHE A 358 10.51 32.42 27.40
CA PHE A 358 11.51 32.99 28.31
C PHE A 358 11.78 34.48 28.04
N ASN A 359 11.53 34.94 26.81
CA ASN A 359 11.72 36.35 26.44
C ASN A 359 10.53 37.25 26.82
N GLU A 360 9.40 36.65 27.20
CA GLU A 360 8.17 37.37 27.59
C GLU A 360 8.03 37.54 29.11
N LYS A 361 8.99 37.05 29.91
CA LYS A 361 9.11 37.22 31.34
C LYS A 361 10.22 38.23 31.71
#